data_46176579e38b9614168eb00a0dcd3a1e
#
_entry.id   46176579e38b9614168eb00a0dcd3a1e
#
_cell.length_a   1.000
_cell.length_b   1.000
_cell.length_c   1.000
_cell.angle_alpha   90.00
_cell.angle_beta   90.00
_cell.angle_gamma   90.00
#
_symmetry.space_group_name_H-M   'P 1'
#
loop_
_entity.id
_entity.type
_entity.pdbx_description
1 polymer ?
#
loop_
_entity_poly.entity_id
_entity_poly.type
_entity_poly.pdbx_seq_one_letter_code
_entity_poly.pdbx_strand_id
1 'polypeptide(L)'
;MRLALAFLGVLLATPAWADDCPLDLGRGTGWVVFSDHYLMAFRSDPLRIEVGEPFALVVNVCTRRGGAAELLAVDANMPEHRHGMNYRATIVAKGDGRFRAEGMLFHMPGRWEITFDVRAGDESERLTHDIILK
;
A
#
# COMPACT_ATOMS: atom_id res chain seq x y z
N MET A 1 -59.40 30.40 -12.33
CA MET A 1 -58.69 29.84 -11.17
C MET A 1 -57.75 28.76 -11.70
N ARG A 2 -56.43 29.04 -11.83
CA ARG A 2 -55.45 28.12 -12.38
C ARG A 2 -54.65 27.55 -11.21
N LEU A 3 -54.83 26.25 -10.95
CA LEU A 3 -53.98 25.51 -9.97
C LEU A 3 -52.60 25.26 -10.60
N ALA A 4 -51.57 25.82 -9.99
CA ALA A 4 -50.21 25.48 -10.29
C ALA A 4 -49.79 24.26 -9.44
N LEU A 5 -49.59 23.11 -10.05
CA LEU A 5 -48.95 21.95 -9.40
C LEU A 5 -47.44 22.21 -9.32
N ALA A 6 -46.96 22.40 -8.11
CA ALA A 6 -45.53 22.41 -7.83
C ALA A 6 -45.03 20.97 -7.76
N PHE A 7 -44.21 20.56 -8.74
CA PHE A 7 -43.47 19.29 -8.67
C PHE A 7 -42.27 19.45 -7.71
N LEU A 8 -42.39 18.85 -6.55
CA LEU A 8 -41.29 18.73 -5.61
C LEU A 8 -40.36 17.63 -6.10
N GLY A 9 -39.28 18.00 -6.77
CA GLY A 9 -38.25 17.05 -7.21
C GLY A 9 -37.48 16.50 -5.99
N VAL A 10 -37.68 15.25 -5.67
CA VAL A 10 -36.86 14.53 -4.70
C VAL A 10 -35.48 14.24 -5.35
N LEU A 11 -34.46 14.96 -4.95
CA LEU A 11 -33.07 14.62 -5.26
C LEU A 11 -32.72 13.32 -4.53
N LEU A 12 -32.74 12.22 -5.24
CA LEU A 12 -32.16 10.96 -4.76
C LEU A 12 -30.64 11.13 -4.74
N ALA A 13 -30.06 11.37 -3.56
CA ALA A 13 -28.62 11.29 -3.36
C ALA A 13 -28.22 9.82 -3.62
N THR A 14 -27.52 9.57 -4.72
CA THR A 14 -26.87 8.29 -4.97
C THR A 14 -25.81 8.09 -3.89
N PRO A 15 -25.77 6.94 -3.19
CA PRO A 15 -24.68 6.67 -2.27
C PRO A 15 -23.37 6.71 -3.08
N ALA A 16 -22.43 7.55 -2.68
CA ALA A 16 -21.06 7.46 -3.16
C ALA A 16 -20.55 6.09 -2.69
N TRP A 17 -20.35 5.17 -3.64
CA TRP A 17 -19.69 3.90 -3.37
C TRP A 17 -18.30 4.25 -2.84
N ALA A 18 -17.93 3.70 -1.68
CA ALA A 18 -16.57 3.78 -1.20
C ALA A 18 -15.66 3.28 -2.33
N ASP A 19 -14.66 4.10 -2.71
CA ASP A 19 -13.73 3.72 -3.75
C ASP A 19 -13.15 2.36 -3.40
N ASP A 20 -13.26 1.41 -4.32
CA ASP A 20 -12.69 0.09 -4.14
C ASP A 20 -11.19 0.24 -3.86
N CYS A 21 -10.69 -0.57 -2.93
CA CYS A 21 -9.28 -0.58 -2.60
C CYS A 21 -8.43 -0.81 -3.86
N PRO A 22 -7.47 0.06 -4.22
CA PRO A 22 -6.73 -0.03 -5.46
C PRO A 22 -5.66 -1.13 -5.40
N LEU A 23 -6.07 -2.40 -5.28
CA LEU A 23 -5.17 -3.54 -5.21
C LEU A 23 -4.50 -3.87 -6.56
N ASP A 24 -4.95 -3.27 -7.66
CA ASP A 24 -4.33 -3.44 -8.96
C ASP A 24 -2.97 -2.73 -9.00
N LEU A 25 -1.91 -3.50 -9.12
CA LEU A 25 -0.53 -3.04 -9.21
C LEU A 25 -0.03 -2.86 -10.65
N GLY A 26 -0.92 -3.05 -11.63
CA GLY A 26 -0.56 -3.08 -13.04
C GLY A 26 0.05 -4.42 -13.46
N ARG A 27 1.12 -4.37 -14.24
CA ARG A 27 1.75 -5.59 -14.75
C ARG A 27 2.58 -6.29 -13.70
N GLY A 28 2.49 -7.61 -13.68
CA GLY A 28 3.33 -8.49 -12.89
C GLY A 28 2.61 -9.10 -11.71
N THR A 29 3.32 -9.98 -11.05
CA THR A 29 2.91 -10.62 -9.82
C THR A 29 3.32 -9.75 -8.64
N GLY A 30 2.48 -9.69 -7.63
CA GLY A 30 2.74 -9.01 -6.37
C GLY A 30 2.27 -9.85 -5.21
N TRP A 31 2.33 -9.26 -4.04
CA TRP A 31 1.88 -9.86 -2.79
C TRP A 31 0.73 -9.06 -2.23
N VAL A 32 -0.18 -9.73 -1.56
CA VAL A 32 -1.26 -9.12 -0.80
C VAL A 32 -1.03 -9.40 0.67
N VAL A 33 -1.06 -8.36 1.48
CA VAL A 33 -0.96 -8.42 2.94
C VAL A 33 -2.23 -7.80 3.52
N PHE A 34 -2.79 -8.43 4.52
CA PHE A 34 -3.98 -7.92 5.18
C PHE A 34 -3.91 -8.13 6.69
N SER A 35 -4.56 -7.24 7.40
CA SER A 35 -4.77 -7.31 8.83
C SER A 35 -6.26 -7.12 9.13
N ASP A 36 -6.61 -6.93 10.39
CA ASP A 36 -7.98 -6.62 10.77
C ASP A 36 -8.45 -5.26 10.25
N HIS A 37 -7.52 -4.32 10.01
CA HIS A 37 -7.84 -2.95 9.66
C HIS A 37 -7.44 -2.55 8.22
N TYR A 38 -6.45 -3.21 7.63
CA TYR A 38 -5.86 -2.81 6.34
C TYR A 38 -5.83 -3.93 5.31
N LEU A 39 -5.91 -3.51 4.06
CA LEU A 39 -5.57 -4.31 2.88
C LEU A 39 -4.44 -3.59 2.14
N MET A 40 -3.42 -4.34 1.77
CA MET A 40 -2.27 -3.81 1.04
C MET A 40 -1.86 -4.79 -0.05
N ALA A 41 -1.56 -4.26 -1.23
CA ALA A 41 -0.90 -5.00 -2.28
C ALA A 41 0.42 -4.30 -2.61
N PHE A 42 1.47 -5.07 -2.88
CA PHE A 42 2.74 -4.51 -3.32
C PHE A 42 3.47 -5.43 -4.29
N ARG A 43 4.35 -4.85 -5.07
CA ARG A 43 5.30 -5.56 -5.94
C ARG A 43 6.62 -4.81 -5.98
N SER A 44 7.67 -5.52 -6.32
CA SER A 44 8.96 -4.88 -6.61
C SER A 44 8.99 -4.30 -8.03
N ASP A 45 9.86 -3.32 -8.21
CA ASP A 45 10.19 -2.72 -9.48
C ASP A 45 11.71 -2.48 -9.54
N PRO A 46 12.47 -3.25 -10.34
CA PRO A 46 12.01 -4.33 -11.24
C PRO A 46 11.35 -5.50 -10.48
N LEU A 47 10.59 -6.33 -11.21
CA LEU A 47 9.85 -7.46 -10.62
C LEU A 47 10.76 -8.49 -9.94
N ARG A 48 11.98 -8.64 -10.45
CA ARG A 48 13.00 -9.49 -9.83
C ARG A 48 13.91 -8.64 -8.96
N ILE A 49 13.98 -8.97 -7.69
CA ILE A 49 14.92 -8.38 -6.75
C ILE A 49 16.23 -9.16 -6.85
N GLU A 50 17.34 -8.47 -7.06
CA GLU A 50 18.68 -9.04 -7.11
C GLU A 50 19.54 -8.48 -5.97
N VAL A 51 20.40 -9.34 -5.41
CA VAL A 51 21.31 -8.94 -4.34
C VAL A 51 22.27 -7.86 -4.85
N GLY A 52 22.37 -6.77 -4.09
CA GLY A 52 23.27 -5.65 -4.40
C GLY A 52 22.72 -4.66 -5.44
N GLU A 53 21.53 -4.90 -5.99
CA GLU A 53 20.90 -4.00 -6.96
C GLU A 53 19.77 -3.20 -6.31
N PRO A 54 19.70 -1.88 -6.56
CA PRO A 54 18.61 -1.07 -6.04
C PRO A 54 17.29 -1.41 -6.70
N PHE A 55 16.22 -1.34 -5.92
CA PHE A 55 14.86 -1.54 -6.39
C PHE A 55 13.89 -0.60 -5.67
N ALA A 56 12.67 -0.55 -6.15
CA ALA A 56 11.57 0.13 -5.50
C ALA A 56 10.43 -0.86 -5.20
N LEU A 57 9.54 -0.48 -4.32
CA LEU A 57 8.25 -1.15 -4.13
C LEU A 57 7.13 -0.24 -4.60
N VAL A 58 6.25 -0.78 -5.43
CA VAL A 58 4.94 -0.17 -5.74
C VAL A 58 3.96 -0.71 -4.71
N VAL A 59 3.31 0.18 -3.97
CA VAL A 59 2.47 -0.19 -2.82
C VAL A 59 1.12 0.49 -2.96
N ASN A 60 0.05 -0.28 -2.86
CA ASN A 60 -1.31 0.24 -2.76
C ASN A 60 -1.89 -0.23 -1.43
N VAL A 61 -2.42 0.68 -0.64
CA VAL A 61 -2.98 0.39 0.68
C VAL A 61 -4.30 1.11 0.90
N CYS A 62 -5.22 0.45 1.57
CA CYS A 62 -6.50 0.99 1.98
C CYS A 62 -6.94 0.39 3.32
N THR A 63 -7.93 1.02 3.95
CA THR A 63 -8.61 0.41 5.08
C THR A 63 -9.54 -0.70 4.59
N ARG A 64 -9.82 -1.67 5.44
CA ARG A 64 -10.81 -2.73 5.13
C ARG A 64 -12.23 -2.20 4.93
N ARG A 65 -12.50 -0.97 5.34
CA ARG A 65 -13.77 -0.27 5.13
C ARG A 65 -13.83 0.47 3.79
N GLY A 66 -12.75 0.42 2.99
CA GLY A 66 -12.68 1.02 1.66
C GLY A 66 -12.16 2.45 1.61
N GLY A 67 -11.66 3.00 2.73
CA GLY A 67 -11.02 4.32 2.76
C GLY A 67 -9.55 4.27 2.38
N ALA A 68 -9.01 5.38 1.86
CA ALA A 68 -7.58 5.52 1.62
C ALA A 68 -6.80 5.47 2.92
N ALA A 69 -5.61 4.87 2.88
CA ALA A 69 -4.66 4.85 3.97
C ALA A 69 -3.34 5.49 3.53
N GLU A 70 -2.53 5.91 4.48
CA GLU A 70 -1.20 6.45 4.25
C GLU A 70 -0.14 5.37 4.46
N LEU A 71 0.88 5.38 3.64
CA LEU A 71 2.12 4.63 3.86
C LEU A 71 3.15 5.59 4.45
N LEU A 72 3.53 5.38 5.70
CA LEU A 72 4.42 6.27 6.44
C LEU A 72 5.89 5.91 6.23
N ALA A 73 6.19 4.61 6.23
CA ALA A 73 7.55 4.11 6.06
C ALA A 73 7.55 2.70 5.48
N VAL A 74 8.61 2.38 4.79
CA VAL A 74 8.99 1.02 4.40
C VAL A 74 10.42 0.79 4.82
N ASP A 75 10.67 -0.33 5.45
CA ASP A 75 12.00 -0.77 5.86
C ASP A 75 12.12 -2.28 5.68
N ALA A 76 13.31 -2.81 5.82
CA ALA A 76 13.53 -4.25 5.80
C ALA A 76 14.70 -4.65 6.69
N ASN A 77 14.60 -5.82 7.30
CA ASN A 77 15.65 -6.39 8.11
C ASN A 77 15.79 -7.90 7.86
N MET A 78 16.94 -8.41 8.24
CA MET A 78 17.22 -9.85 8.27
C MET A 78 17.19 -10.33 9.72
N PRO A 79 16.09 -10.94 10.19
CA PRO A 79 15.96 -11.31 11.60
C PRO A 79 17.04 -12.28 12.08
N GLU A 80 17.47 -13.21 11.26
CA GLU A 80 18.51 -14.18 11.60
C GLU A 80 19.90 -13.53 11.75
N HIS A 81 20.14 -12.42 11.07
CA HIS A 81 21.42 -11.69 11.10
C HIS A 81 21.38 -10.45 12.01
N ARG A 82 20.22 -10.10 12.52
CA ARG A 82 20.00 -8.95 13.42
C ARG A 82 20.47 -7.62 12.83
N HIS A 83 20.32 -7.42 11.53
CA HIS A 83 20.60 -6.15 10.86
C HIS A 83 19.55 -5.83 9.79
N GLY A 84 19.48 -4.57 9.42
CA GLY A 84 18.59 -4.06 8.38
C GLY A 84 19.33 -3.72 7.10
N MET A 85 18.62 -3.01 6.22
CA MET A 85 19.21 -2.38 5.05
C MET A 85 20.18 -1.26 5.48
N ASN A 86 21.23 -1.02 4.67
CA ASN A 86 22.11 0.11 4.85
C ASN A 86 21.54 1.44 4.34
N TYR A 87 20.38 1.38 3.70
CA TYR A 87 19.70 2.50 3.05
C TYR A 87 18.32 2.70 3.65
N ARG A 88 17.85 3.92 3.58
CA ARG A 88 16.51 4.30 4.02
C ARG A 88 15.62 4.54 2.79
N ALA A 89 14.49 3.88 2.72
CA ALA A 89 13.54 4.08 1.64
C ALA A 89 12.89 5.47 1.71
N THR A 90 12.65 6.06 0.55
CA THR A 90 11.88 7.30 0.41
C THR A 90 10.49 6.97 -0.09
N ILE A 91 9.46 7.47 0.60
CA ILE A 91 8.07 7.26 0.22
C ILE A 91 7.61 8.40 -0.68
N VAL A 92 7.12 8.05 -1.88
CA VAL A 92 6.52 8.96 -2.84
C VAL A 92 5.04 8.63 -2.96
N ALA A 93 4.18 9.56 -2.56
CA ALA A 93 2.73 9.42 -2.70
C ALA A 93 2.31 9.64 -4.17
N LYS A 94 1.40 8.78 -4.66
CA LYS A 94 0.85 8.84 -6.03
C LYS A 94 -0.65 9.16 -6.04
N GLY A 95 -1.24 9.38 -4.86
CA GLY A 95 -2.67 9.64 -4.67
C GLY A 95 -3.51 8.36 -4.49
N ASP A 96 -4.64 8.51 -3.84
CA ASP A 96 -5.65 7.45 -3.66
C ASP A 96 -5.12 6.13 -3.09
N GLY A 97 -4.28 6.21 -2.06
CA GLY A 97 -3.70 5.03 -1.42
C GLY A 97 -2.61 4.34 -2.22
N ARG A 98 -2.07 4.99 -3.24
CA ARG A 98 -0.97 4.50 -4.07
C ARG A 98 0.34 5.17 -3.71
N PHE A 99 1.40 4.39 -3.59
CA PHE A 99 2.73 4.85 -3.16
C PHE A 99 3.84 4.13 -3.92
N ARG A 100 5.00 4.74 -3.89
CA ARG A 100 6.26 4.12 -4.31
C ARG A 100 7.29 4.32 -3.20
N ALA A 101 7.88 3.22 -2.74
CA ALA A 101 9.02 3.24 -1.84
C ALA A 101 10.29 3.07 -2.66
N GLU A 102 11.12 4.10 -2.71
CA GLU A 102 12.33 4.14 -3.54
C GLU A 102 13.58 3.98 -2.69
N GLY A 103 14.64 3.46 -3.28
CA GLY A 103 15.94 3.34 -2.63
C GLY A 103 16.07 2.11 -1.73
N MET A 104 15.31 1.05 -2.01
CA MET A 104 15.50 -0.24 -1.36
C MET A 104 16.74 -0.95 -1.96
N LEU A 105 17.48 -1.66 -1.12
CA LEU A 105 18.59 -2.50 -1.55
C LEU A 105 18.84 -3.61 -0.53
N PHE A 106 18.83 -4.84 -1.01
CA PHE A 106 19.21 -6.01 -0.21
C PHE A 106 20.64 -6.42 -0.54
N HIS A 107 21.54 -6.30 0.41
CA HIS A 107 22.98 -6.46 0.18
C HIS A 107 23.48 -7.88 0.34
N MET A 108 22.63 -8.83 0.70
CA MET A 108 23.00 -10.24 0.83
C MET A 108 21.79 -11.17 0.61
N PRO A 109 22.01 -12.43 0.22
CA PRO A 109 20.95 -13.42 0.11
C PRO A 109 20.41 -13.82 1.48
N GLY A 110 19.24 -14.44 1.50
CA GLY A 110 18.57 -14.93 2.70
C GLY A 110 17.17 -14.36 2.87
N ARG A 111 16.62 -14.53 4.07
CA ARG A 111 15.28 -14.06 4.42
C ARG A 111 15.33 -12.60 4.86
N TRP A 112 14.58 -11.77 4.17
CA TRP A 112 14.32 -10.37 4.50
C TRP A 112 12.88 -10.18 4.92
N GLU A 113 12.66 -9.62 6.08
CA GLU A 113 11.35 -9.17 6.53
C GLU A 113 11.17 -7.70 6.13
N ILE A 114 10.23 -7.43 5.24
CA ILE A 114 9.84 -6.06 4.86
C ILE A 114 8.75 -5.60 5.82
N THR A 115 8.87 -4.39 6.31
CA THR A 115 7.91 -3.74 7.19
C THR A 115 7.30 -2.54 6.52
N PHE A 116 5.99 -2.37 6.68
CA PHE A 116 5.21 -1.27 6.15
C PHE A 116 4.45 -0.61 7.29
N ASP A 117 4.79 0.62 7.62
CA ASP A 117 4.06 1.40 8.60
C ASP A 117 2.93 2.15 7.88
N VAL A 118 1.69 1.83 8.23
CA VAL A 118 0.48 2.38 7.61
C VAL A 118 -0.37 3.11 8.64
N ARG A 119 -1.16 4.07 8.17
CA ARG A 119 -2.06 4.84 9.03
C ARG A 119 -3.31 5.28 8.28
N ALA A 120 -4.43 5.27 8.98
CA ALA A 120 -5.66 5.94 8.56
C ALA A 120 -6.28 6.61 9.80
N GLY A 121 -6.39 7.94 9.77
CA GLY A 121 -6.81 8.70 10.95
C GLY A 121 -5.85 8.49 12.12
N ASP A 122 -6.39 8.07 13.26
CA ASP A 122 -5.62 7.81 14.49
C ASP A 122 -5.10 6.36 14.59
N GLU A 123 -5.44 5.51 13.62
CA GLU A 123 -5.10 4.09 13.65
C GLU A 123 -3.85 3.83 12.81
N SER A 124 -2.79 3.39 13.48
CA SER A 124 -1.52 3.03 12.86
C SER A 124 -1.23 1.55 13.08
N GLU A 125 -0.68 0.90 12.08
CA GLU A 125 -0.32 -0.51 12.14
C GLU A 125 0.96 -0.76 11.35
N ARG A 126 1.72 -1.79 11.76
CA ARG A 126 2.86 -2.31 11.01
C ARG A 126 2.49 -3.63 10.36
N LEU A 127 2.50 -3.65 9.04
CA LEU A 127 2.34 -4.85 8.24
C LEU A 127 3.71 -5.40 7.87
N THR A 128 3.84 -6.72 7.77
CA THR A 128 5.11 -7.37 7.44
C THR A 128 4.94 -8.40 6.34
N HIS A 129 6.01 -8.62 5.57
CA HIS A 129 6.08 -9.69 4.58
C HIS A 129 7.50 -10.17 4.39
N ASP A 130 7.69 -11.49 4.37
CA ASP A 130 9.00 -12.08 4.18
C ASP A 130 9.29 -12.34 2.69
N ILE A 131 10.49 -11.98 2.26
CA ILE A 131 11.04 -12.33 0.95
C ILE A 131 12.31 -13.13 1.15
N ILE A 132 12.45 -14.21 0.38
CA ILE A 132 13.66 -15.04 0.38
C ILE A 132 14.40 -14.80 -0.92
N LEU A 133 15.62 -14.25 -0.82
CA LEU A 133 16.55 -14.13 -1.94
C LEU A 133 17.49 -15.33 -1.97
N LYS A 134 17.74 -15.83 -3.16
CA LYS A 134 18.68 -16.93 -3.42
C LYS A 134 20.01 -16.40 -3.91
#